data_7311b4fb8bf2c6d4712972352954619d
#
_entry.id   7311b4fb8bf2c6d4712972352954619d
#
_cell.length_a   1.000
_cell.length_b   1.000
_cell.length_c   1.000
_cell.angle_alpha   90.00
_cell.angle_beta   90.00
_cell.angle_gamma   90.00
#
_symmetry.space_group_name_H-M   'P 1'
#
loop_
_entity.id
_entity.type
_entity.pdbx_description
1 polymer ?
#
loop_
_entity_poly.entity_id
_entity_poly.type
_entity_poly.pdbx_seq_one_letter_code
_entity_poly.pdbx_strand_id
1 'polypeptide(L)'
;GLVGSEMCIRDRKCGREVYPSISTAILVLVRKEDSLLLVHARNFKGTFNSLVAGFLETGETLEECVAREVKEETGLDVTNITYFGNQAWPYPSGLMVGFIADYAGGEIKLQEEELSSGDFYTRDNLPELPRKLSLARKMIDWWLECSHK
;
A
#
# COMPACT_ATOMS: atom_id res chain seq x y z
N GLY A 1 -24.17 -16.06 10.16
CA GLY A 1 -23.64 -14.80 9.75
C GLY A 1 -22.13 -14.71 9.92
N LEU A 2 -21.55 -13.80 9.23
CA LEU A 2 -20.09 -13.59 9.28
C LEU A 2 -19.63 -13.02 10.63
N VAL A 3 -20.55 -12.46 11.37
CA VAL A 3 -20.27 -11.92 12.69
C VAL A 3 -21.09 -12.69 13.70
N GLY A 4 -20.51 -13.72 14.24
CA GLY A 4 -21.15 -14.51 15.28
C GLY A 4 -20.42 -14.39 16.60
N SER A 5 -20.90 -15.09 17.59
CA SER A 5 -20.30 -15.17 18.91
C SER A 5 -18.84 -15.69 18.86
N GLU A 6 -18.50 -16.38 17.81
CA GLU A 6 -17.16 -16.93 17.58
C GLU A 6 -16.08 -15.87 17.41
N MET A 7 -16.48 -14.68 16.93
CA MET A 7 -15.58 -13.56 16.74
C MET A 7 -15.45 -12.68 17.98
N CYS A 8 -16.16 -13.01 19.05
CA CYS A 8 -16.19 -12.21 20.26
C CYS A 8 -15.33 -12.84 21.35
N ILE A 9 -14.48 -12.05 21.96
CA ILE A 9 -13.71 -12.45 23.14
C ILE A 9 -14.27 -11.72 24.34
N ARG A 10 -14.72 -12.49 25.34
CA ARG A 10 -15.27 -11.93 26.58
C ARG A 10 -14.25 -12.01 27.70
N ASP A 11 -13.97 -10.88 28.33
CA ASP A 11 -13.13 -10.82 29.51
C ASP A 11 -13.89 -11.43 30.71
N ARG A 12 -13.33 -12.45 31.34
CA ARG A 12 -13.97 -13.17 32.45
C ARG A 12 -14.04 -12.33 33.73
N LYS A 13 -13.18 -11.33 33.87
CA LYS A 13 -13.15 -10.50 35.10
C LYS A 13 -14.16 -9.38 35.08
N CYS A 14 -14.30 -8.67 33.98
CA CYS A 14 -15.21 -7.51 33.86
C CYS A 14 -16.38 -7.72 32.92
N GLY A 15 -16.47 -8.86 32.25
CA GLY A 15 -17.53 -9.17 31.30
C GLY A 15 -17.44 -8.37 29.99
N ARG A 16 -16.35 -7.64 29.78
CA ARG A 16 -16.14 -6.84 28.57
C ARG A 16 -15.98 -7.75 27.35
N GLU A 17 -16.73 -7.42 26.30
CA GLU A 17 -16.64 -8.12 25.03
C GLU A 17 -15.71 -7.35 24.11
N VAL A 18 -14.77 -8.07 23.49
CA VAL A 18 -13.82 -7.52 22.52
C VAL A 18 -13.96 -8.30 21.23
N TYR A 19 -14.19 -7.58 20.12
CA TYR A 19 -14.26 -8.18 18.79
C TYR A 19 -12.93 -7.95 18.10
N PRO A 20 -12.12 -9.01 17.87
CA PRO A 20 -10.85 -8.86 17.16
C PRO A 20 -11.06 -8.25 15.78
N SER A 21 -10.21 -7.32 15.42
CA SER A 21 -10.28 -6.67 14.12
C SER A 21 -8.96 -6.83 13.37
N ILE A 22 -9.05 -6.86 12.04
CA ILE A 22 -7.90 -6.89 11.16
C ILE A 22 -7.80 -5.52 10.49
N SER A 23 -6.65 -4.86 10.64
CA SER A 23 -6.38 -3.60 9.95
C SER A 23 -5.96 -3.90 8.52
N THR A 24 -6.68 -3.36 7.55
CA THR A 24 -6.38 -3.55 6.15
C THR A 24 -5.67 -2.32 5.60
N ALA A 25 -4.55 -2.54 4.95
CA ALA A 25 -3.81 -1.49 4.26
C ALA A 25 -3.60 -1.88 2.80
N ILE A 26 -3.54 -0.87 1.94
CA ILE A 26 -3.23 -1.09 0.52
C ILE A 26 -1.77 -0.75 0.24
N LEU A 27 -1.23 -1.39 -0.78
CA LEU A 27 -0.01 -1.01 -1.46
C LEU A 27 -0.37 -0.79 -2.91
N VAL A 28 0.18 0.26 -3.53
CA VAL A 28 -0.11 0.51 -4.93
C VAL A 28 1.17 0.79 -5.72
N LEU A 29 1.34 0.07 -6.82
CA LEU A 29 2.39 0.30 -7.79
C LEU A 29 1.81 1.15 -8.91
N VAL A 30 2.24 2.41 -8.98
CA VAL A 30 1.78 3.36 -10.00
C VAL A 30 2.78 3.37 -11.15
N ARG A 31 2.30 3.01 -12.33
CA ARG A 31 3.11 2.98 -13.55
C ARG A 31 2.90 4.25 -14.36
N LYS A 32 3.99 4.79 -14.88
CA LYS A 32 3.96 5.90 -15.85
C LYS A 32 4.97 5.58 -16.95
N GLU A 33 4.48 5.16 -18.13
CA GLU A 33 5.33 4.72 -19.24
C GLU A 33 6.29 3.60 -18.78
N ASP A 34 7.60 3.80 -18.86
CA ASP A 34 8.62 2.84 -18.44
C ASP A 34 9.12 3.06 -17.02
N SER A 35 8.36 3.82 -16.22
CA SER A 35 8.74 4.15 -14.86
C SER A 35 7.67 3.76 -13.85
N LEU A 36 8.06 3.67 -12.58
CA LEU A 36 7.14 3.45 -11.47
C LEU A 36 7.40 4.47 -10.37
N LEU A 37 6.35 4.76 -9.62
CA LEU A 37 6.42 5.67 -8.48
C LEU A 37 6.98 4.95 -7.26
N LEU A 38 8.05 5.46 -6.69
CA LEU A 38 8.60 5.01 -5.42
C LEU A 38 8.70 6.17 -4.45
N VAL A 39 8.39 5.90 -3.21
CA VAL A 39 8.36 6.91 -2.15
C VAL A 39 9.14 6.43 -0.92
N HIS A 40 9.57 7.36 -0.10
CA HIS A 40 10.21 7.06 1.18
C HIS A 40 9.39 7.70 2.30
N ALA A 41 8.86 6.86 3.19
CA ALA A 41 8.09 7.35 4.34
C ALA A 41 9.00 8.09 5.33
N ARG A 42 8.52 9.23 5.82
CA ARG A 42 9.30 10.07 6.73
C ARG A 42 9.69 9.38 8.03
N ASN A 43 8.77 8.58 8.55
CA ASN A 43 8.98 7.87 9.82
C ASN A 43 9.70 6.55 9.67
N PHE A 44 10.09 6.21 8.46
CA PHE A 44 10.77 4.95 8.19
C PHE A 44 12.28 5.10 8.41
N LYS A 45 12.85 4.23 9.25
CA LYS A 45 14.27 4.29 9.61
C LYS A 45 15.21 3.63 8.59
N GLY A 46 14.65 2.88 7.63
CA GLY A 46 15.44 2.26 6.57
C GLY A 46 15.82 3.25 5.49
N THR A 47 16.69 2.80 4.58
CA THR A 47 17.19 3.61 3.47
C THR A 47 16.49 3.32 2.15
N PHE A 48 15.64 2.31 2.11
CA PHE A 48 14.97 1.92 0.86
C PHE A 48 13.70 2.72 0.60
N ASN A 49 13.38 2.86 -0.69
CA ASN A 49 12.11 3.42 -1.14
C ASN A 49 11.12 2.28 -1.38
N SER A 50 9.85 2.56 -1.26
CA SER A 50 8.79 1.56 -1.41
C SER A 50 7.61 2.14 -2.19
N LEU A 51 6.55 1.35 -2.29
CA LEU A 51 5.31 1.75 -2.94
C LEU A 51 4.48 2.62 -1.99
N VAL A 52 3.54 3.39 -2.55
CA VAL A 52 2.57 4.13 -1.75
C VAL A 52 1.71 3.12 -0.97
N ALA A 53 1.49 3.40 0.29
CA ALA A 53 0.73 2.54 1.20
C ALA A 53 -0.16 3.37 2.11
N GLY A 54 -1.29 2.81 2.51
CA GLY A 54 -2.18 3.48 3.45
C GLY A 54 -3.28 2.56 3.95
N PHE A 55 -3.91 2.96 5.03
CA PHE A 55 -4.96 2.16 5.66
C PHE A 55 -6.33 2.44 5.05
N LEU A 56 -7.09 1.36 4.92
CA LEU A 56 -8.49 1.42 4.51
C LEU A 56 -9.32 2.14 5.57
N GLU A 57 -10.17 3.05 5.16
CA GLU A 57 -11.09 3.76 6.03
C GLU A 57 -12.50 3.16 5.97
N THR A 58 -13.28 3.36 7.03
CA THR A 58 -14.65 2.85 7.11
C THR A 58 -15.50 3.36 5.95
N GLY A 59 -16.19 2.46 5.29
CA GLY A 59 -17.10 2.81 4.19
C GLY A 59 -16.44 2.94 2.82
N GLU A 60 -15.15 2.69 2.74
CA GLU A 60 -14.36 2.83 1.52
C GLU A 60 -14.08 1.46 0.91
N THR A 61 -14.14 1.36 -0.43
CA THR A 61 -13.67 0.16 -1.12
C THR A 61 -12.14 0.20 -1.20
N LEU A 62 -11.53 -0.95 -1.50
CA LEU A 62 -10.07 -1.02 -1.67
C LEU A 62 -9.59 -0.11 -2.80
N GLU A 63 -10.32 -0.07 -3.93
CA GLU A 63 -9.98 0.76 -5.07
C GLU A 63 -10.11 2.26 -4.74
N GLU A 64 -11.13 2.62 -3.97
CA GLU A 64 -11.29 4.00 -3.48
C GLU A 64 -10.14 4.39 -2.54
N CYS A 65 -9.71 3.46 -1.70
CA CYS A 65 -8.57 3.66 -0.80
C CYS A 65 -7.29 3.91 -1.60
N VAL A 66 -7.05 3.12 -2.66
CA VAL A 66 -5.90 3.30 -3.55
C VAL A 66 -5.89 4.71 -4.14
N ALA A 67 -6.99 5.12 -4.73
CA ALA A 67 -7.10 6.45 -5.36
C ALA A 67 -6.90 7.57 -4.34
N ARG A 68 -7.50 7.45 -3.18
CA ARG A 68 -7.41 8.45 -2.11
C ARG A 68 -5.99 8.57 -1.57
N GLU A 69 -5.36 7.45 -1.23
CA GLU A 69 -4.00 7.46 -0.66
C GLU A 69 -2.98 8.03 -1.64
N VAL A 70 -3.05 7.64 -2.92
CA VAL A 70 -2.16 8.20 -3.94
C VAL A 70 -2.37 9.71 -4.06
N LYS A 71 -3.61 10.16 -4.07
CA LYS A 71 -3.95 11.58 -4.17
C LYS A 71 -3.48 12.38 -2.94
N GLU A 72 -3.73 11.87 -1.75
CA GLU A 72 -3.33 12.54 -0.51
C GLU A 72 -1.82 12.63 -0.35
N GLU A 73 -1.12 11.52 -0.59
CA GLU A 73 0.31 11.45 -0.34
C GLU A 73 1.17 12.07 -1.46
N THR A 74 0.73 11.97 -2.70
CA THR A 74 1.56 12.37 -3.85
C THR A 74 0.92 13.41 -4.77
N GLY A 75 -0.36 13.69 -4.63
CA GLY A 75 -1.06 14.63 -5.51
C GLY A 75 -1.44 14.06 -6.87
N LEU A 76 -1.14 12.80 -7.12
CA LEU A 76 -1.37 12.18 -8.42
C LEU A 76 -2.75 11.55 -8.54
N ASP A 77 -3.25 11.48 -9.77
CA ASP A 77 -4.45 10.72 -10.13
C ASP A 77 -4.04 9.42 -10.79
N VAL A 78 -4.79 8.35 -10.52
CA VAL A 78 -4.54 7.04 -11.07
C VAL A 78 -5.80 6.45 -11.69
N THR A 79 -5.60 5.52 -12.62
CA THR A 79 -6.67 4.79 -13.30
C THR A 79 -6.25 3.33 -13.47
N ASN A 80 -7.14 2.50 -14.01
CA ASN A 80 -6.89 1.07 -14.25
C ASN A 80 -6.38 0.34 -13.00
N ILE A 81 -7.03 0.59 -11.87
CA ILE A 81 -6.67 -0.02 -10.58
C ILE A 81 -7.02 -1.51 -10.62
N THR A 82 -6.00 -2.36 -10.53
CA THR A 82 -6.14 -3.81 -10.67
C THR A 82 -5.51 -4.53 -9.49
N TYR A 83 -6.20 -5.51 -8.94
CA TYR A 83 -5.70 -6.31 -7.84
C TYR A 83 -4.46 -7.12 -8.27
N PHE A 84 -3.43 -7.10 -7.43
CA PHE A 84 -2.20 -7.87 -7.63
C PHE A 84 -2.13 -9.09 -6.71
N GLY A 85 -2.27 -8.88 -5.42
CA GLY A 85 -2.11 -9.93 -4.42
C GLY A 85 -2.25 -9.38 -3.02
N ASN A 86 -1.99 -10.21 -2.03
CA ASN A 86 -2.07 -9.80 -0.63
C ASN A 86 -1.03 -10.53 0.22
N GLN A 87 -0.82 -10.00 1.42
CA GLN A 87 0.11 -10.59 2.39
C GLN A 87 -0.37 -10.28 3.79
N ALA A 88 -0.40 -11.30 4.64
CA ALA A 88 -0.68 -11.10 6.05
C ALA A 88 0.44 -10.28 6.70
N TRP A 89 0.07 -9.34 7.55
CA TRP A 89 1.00 -8.51 8.30
C TRP A 89 0.65 -8.57 9.78
N PRO A 90 1.18 -9.57 10.52
CA PRO A 90 0.73 -9.87 11.88
C PRO A 90 1.26 -8.93 12.98
N TYR A 91 1.71 -7.74 12.65
CA TYR A 91 2.28 -6.79 13.59
C TYR A 91 1.47 -5.49 13.65
N PRO A 92 0.39 -5.39 14.50
CA PRO A 92 -0.12 -6.48 15.36
C PRO A 92 -1.13 -7.40 14.68
N SER A 93 -1.95 -6.92 13.77
CA SER A 93 -2.98 -7.72 13.10
C SER A 93 -3.41 -7.04 11.80
N GLY A 94 -2.64 -7.24 10.76
CA GLY A 94 -2.87 -6.54 9.50
C GLY A 94 -2.97 -7.46 8.30
N LEU A 95 -3.56 -6.89 7.25
CA LEU A 95 -3.57 -7.48 5.92
C LEU A 95 -3.15 -6.41 4.93
N MET A 96 -2.13 -6.70 4.13
CA MET A 96 -1.70 -5.84 3.04
C MET A 96 -2.31 -6.34 1.73
N VAL A 97 -2.95 -5.44 0.98
CA VAL A 97 -3.55 -5.78 -0.32
C VAL A 97 -2.89 -4.92 -1.40
N GLY A 98 -2.28 -5.57 -2.38
CA GLY A 98 -1.52 -4.90 -3.43
C GLY A 98 -2.32 -4.66 -4.70
N PHE A 99 -2.16 -3.48 -5.26
CA PHE A 99 -2.81 -3.06 -6.51
C PHE A 99 -1.79 -2.49 -7.48
N ILE A 100 -2.06 -2.67 -8.75
CA ILE A 100 -1.34 -2.02 -9.84
C ILE A 100 -2.27 -0.94 -10.39
N ALA A 101 -1.74 0.26 -10.61
CA ALA A 101 -2.50 1.36 -11.18
C ALA A 101 -1.66 2.11 -12.20
N ASP A 102 -2.33 2.81 -13.11
CA ASP A 102 -1.67 3.61 -14.12
C ASP A 102 -1.80 5.10 -13.79
N TYR A 103 -0.73 5.85 -13.99
CA TYR A 103 -0.75 7.30 -13.87
C TYR A 103 -1.79 7.91 -14.80
N ALA A 104 -2.64 8.77 -14.27
CA ALA A 104 -3.72 9.40 -15.02
C ALA A 104 -3.61 10.93 -15.06
N GLY A 105 -2.76 11.53 -14.26
CA GLY A 105 -2.59 12.98 -14.26
C GLY A 105 -2.05 13.51 -12.94
N GLY A 106 -1.77 14.80 -12.92
CA GLY A 106 -1.27 15.50 -11.75
C GLY A 106 0.25 15.58 -11.71
N GLU A 107 0.74 16.41 -10.81
CA GLU A 107 2.17 16.58 -10.56
C GLU A 107 2.48 16.11 -9.13
N ILE A 108 3.69 15.61 -8.93
CA ILE A 108 4.09 15.14 -7.61
C ILE A 108 4.12 16.31 -6.62
N LYS A 109 3.23 16.22 -5.64
CA LYS A 109 3.18 17.10 -4.48
C LYS A 109 3.13 16.22 -3.25
N LEU A 110 4.27 15.97 -2.64
CA LEU A 110 4.34 15.06 -1.49
C LEU A 110 3.69 15.68 -0.26
N GLN A 111 2.97 14.84 0.47
CA GLN A 111 2.51 15.16 1.81
C GLN A 111 3.72 15.07 2.74
N GLU A 112 4.33 16.20 3.04
CA GLU A 112 5.60 16.28 3.78
C GLU A 112 5.56 15.64 5.17
N GLU A 113 4.39 15.56 5.76
CA GLU A 113 4.19 14.91 7.06
C GLU A 113 4.36 13.39 6.98
N GLU A 114 4.04 12.80 5.83
CA GLU A 114 4.06 11.36 5.62
C GLU A 114 5.27 10.89 4.80
N LEU A 115 5.67 11.67 3.80
CA LEU A 115 6.71 11.29 2.86
C LEU A 115 7.85 12.30 2.85
N SER A 116 9.09 11.80 2.88
CA SER A 116 10.28 12.62 2.77
C SER A 116 10.77 12.75 1.33
N SER A 117 10.46 11.77 0.48
CA SER A 117 10.83 11.81 -0.94
C SER A 117 9.89 10.93 -1.75
N GLY A 118 9.83 11.19 -3.04
CA GLY A 118 9.07 10.40 -3.98
C GLY A 118 9.30 10.87 -5.40
N ASP A 119 9.42 9.95 -6.32
CA ASP A 119 9.61 10.26 -7.73
C ASP A 119 9.30 9.02 -8.58
N PHE A 120 9.24 9.22 -9.89
CA PHE A 120 9.18 8.13 -10.84
C PHE A 120 10.59 7.66 -11.18
N TYR A 121 10.79 6.35 -11.14
CA TYR A 121 12.09 5.73 -11.40
C TYR A 121 11.97 4.76 -12.56
N THR A 122 12.95 4.80 -13.45
CA THR A 122 13.09 3.82 -14.53
C THR A 122 13.89 2.62 -14.03
N ARG A 123 13.92 1.55 -14.81
CA ARG A 123 14.68 0.32 -14.49
C ARG A 123 16.16 0.58 -14.28
N ASP A 124 16.72 1.52 -15.02
CA ASP A 124 18.14 1.81 -14.97
C ASP A 124 18.53 2.76 -13.82
N ASN A 125 17.54 3.27 -13.10
CA ASN A 125 17.73 4.31 -12.09
C ASN A 125 16.98 4.01 -10.79
N LEU A 126 16.82 2.74 -10.45
CA LEU A 126 16.10 2.36 -9.23
C LEU A 126 16.90 2.68 -7.97
N PRO A 127 16.26 3.23 -6.94
CA PRO A 127 16.88 3.38 -5.63
C PRO A 127 16.95 2.03 -4.90
N GLU A 128 17.40 2.04 -3.67
CA GLU A 128 17.35 0.86 -2.83
C GLU A 128 15.89 0.41 -2.66
N LEU A 129 15.64 -0.89 -2.84
CA LEU A 129 14.29 -1.47 -2.85
C LEU A 129 13.98 -2.21 -1.55
N PRO A 130 12.68 -2.50 -1.27
CA PRO A 130 12.31 -3.28 -0.09
C PRO A 130 12.88 -4.70 -0.11
N ARG A 131 12.79 -5.38 1.02
CA ARG A 131 13.24 -6.78 1.15
C ARG A 131 12.48 -7.71 0.21
N LYS A 132 13.16 -8.73 -0.31
CA LYS A 132 12.61 -9.65 -1.31
C LYS A 132 11.35 -10.39 -0.90
N LEU A 133 11.15 -10.63 0.38
CA LEU A 133 9.97 -11.36 0.86
C LEU A 133 8.74 -10.49 1.06
N SER A 134 8.88 -9.17 0.97
CA SER A 134 7.74 -8.26 1.13
C SER A 134 6.85 -8.22 -0.11
N LEU A 135 5.57 -7.96 0.10
CA LEU A 135 4.62 -7.79 -1.01
C LEU A 135 5.05 -6.66 -1.93
N ALA A 136 5.53 -5.54 -1.38
CA ALA A 136 6.02 -4.42 -2.17
C ALA A 136 7.13 -4.85 -3.13
N ARG A 137 8.09 -5.64 -2.65
CA ARG A 137 9.18 -6.12 -3.50
C ARG A 137 8.68 -7.08 -4.58
N LYS A 138 7.75 -7.95 -4.25
CA LYS A 138 7.15 -8.87 -5.23
C LYS A 138 6.47 -8.11 -6.37
N MET A 139 5.79 -7.03 -6.03
CA MET A 139 5.13 -6.16 -7.02
C MET A 139 6.15 -5.44 -7.91
N ILE A 140 7.22 -4.94 -7.31
CA ILE A 140 8.30 -4.27 -8.07
C ILE A 140 9.01 -5.27 -8.98
N ASP A 141 9.32 -6.47 -8.49
CA ASP A 141 9.96 -7.52 -9.29
C ASP A 141 9.05 -7.95 -10.46
N TRP A 142 7.74 -8.07 -10.21
CA TRP A 142 6.77 -8.33 -11.28
C TRP A 142 6.83 -7.24 -12.37
N TRP A 143 6.88 -5.98 -11.96
CA TRP A 143 6.99 -4.86 -12.90
C TRP A 143 8.29 -4.92 -13.71
N LEU A 144 9.40 -5.26 -13.05
CA LEU A 144 10.69 -5.43 -13.73
C LEU A 144 10.65 -6.54 -14.79
N GLU A 145 9.98 -7.63 -14.51
CA GLU A 145 9.84 -8.76 -15.45
C GLU A 145 8.90 -8.46 -16.62
N CYS A 146 7.81 -7.76 -16.37
CA CYS A 146 6.79 -7.46 -17.39
C CYS A 146 7.27 -6.56 -18.51
N SER A 147 8.41 -5.97 -18.37
CA SER A 147 8.87 -4.91 -19.26
C SER A 147 9.74 -5.38 -20.41
N HIS A 148 9.95 -6.66 -20.52
CA HIS A 148 10.72 -7.23 -21.62
C HIS A 148 9.85 -7.48 -22.87
N LYS A 149 8.62 -6.99 -22.83
CA LYS A 149 7.71 -7.15 -23.99
C LYS A 149 7.64 -5.89 -24.81
#